data_c4c7edd08db780aa627e5d4d56f4f0c2
#
_entry.id   c4c7edd08db780aa627e5d4d56f4f0c2
#
_cell.length_a   1.000
_cell.length_b   1.000
_cell.length_c   1.000
_cell.angle_alpha   90.00
_cell.angle_beta   90.00
_cell.angle_gamma   90.00
#
_symmetry.space_group_name_H-M   'P 1'
#
loop_
_entity.id
_entity.type
_entity.pdbx_description
1 polymer ?
#
loop_
_entity_poly.entity_id
_entity_poly.type
_entity_poly.pdbx_seq_one_letter_code
_entity_poly.pdbx_strand_id
1 'polypeptide(L)'
;MVRRRSSARKKRAVRPAYVSSVGGPPARRSGAWVALILGALVLVNLYVFVWDTKTSVGAVRREAESRPPAMALPSAPLVAPAPIVPAPVGPPGAIDGKVGKSDTLGRLLKKNGLSAAEADEVIRSLSGVLDFKAIRGGQTYHLERGADGRVKLFELVVNKLSRVKSVRSTDPSGKGELVGTADSAKTKIEIKAIGGRIDSSLYAAIKASGESAALVDFFVDVFAYDLDFYNDTHEGDTFRVVVEKEFKIDQAGAQGDFLRYKRILAAEYQGKAGTFRTYAFGDAYYDAEGESSAKSLLKTPLKFSRVSSGFDRARMHPVLHTMRAHLGIDYAAPVGTPVWAAASGTIIQRGPAGGAGNLVLIKHDGGIDTAYMHLSKFASGQEVGQHVDAKTVIGYVGATGLATGPHLHFGVRKDGNYIDPTKLPPMRGKPIGAKDSEAFRTEVGKLDKAFGGIAIPQAKP
;
A
#
# COMPACT_ATOMS: atom_id res chain seq x y z
N MET A 1 13.02 10.44 87.00
CA MET A 1 11.77 10.95 87.56
C MET A 1 10.89 11.50 86.45
N VAL A 2 9.66 11.26 86.48
CA VAL A 2 8.49 11.69 85.72
C VAL A 2 8.07 10.74 84.60
N ARG A 3 7.16 9.93 84.90
CA ARG A 3 6.30 9.08 84.01
C ARG A 3 5.36 9.98 83.21
N ARG A 4 5.22 9.73 81.89
CA ARG A 4 4.05 10.17 81.12
C ARG A 4 3.32 8.96 80.57
N ARG A 5 2.07 8.85 80.92
CA ARG A 5 1.07 7.82 80.55
C ARG A 5 0.65 8.13 79.10
N SER A 6 0.66 7.11 78.19
CA SER A 6 0.02 7.14 76.91
C SER A 6 -1.43 6.67 77.00
N SER A 7 -2.37 7.52 76.60
CA SER A 7 -3.79 7.16 76.44
C SER A 7 -4.04 6.56 75.10
N ALA A 8 -4.39 5.33 75.02
CA ALA A 8 -4.83 4.64 73.78
C ALA A 8 -6.29 5.04 73.46
N ARG A 9 -6.43 5.71 72.32
CA ARG A 9 -7.75 6.04 71.74
C ARG A 9 -8.16 4.92 70.78
N LYS A 10 -9.18 4.10 71.25
CA LYS A 10 -9.85 3.08 70.43
C LYS A 10 -10.55 3.73 69.21
N LYS A 11 -10.10 3.43 68.01
CA LYS A 11 -10.84 3.74 66.77
C LYS A 11 -11.94 2.69 66.56
N ARG A 12 -13.17 3.16 66.59
CA ARG A 12 -14.39 2.39 66.27
C ARG A 12 -14.39 2.12 64.77
N ALA A 13 -14.39 0.85 64.36
CA ALA A 13 -14.57 0.45 62.97
C ALA A 13 -16.06 0.61 62.58
N VAL A 14 -16.32 1.41 61.58
CA VAL A 14 -17.63 1.52 60.93
C VAL A 14 -17.70 0.43 59.85
N ARG A 15 -18.61 -0.53 60.04
CA ARG A 15 -18.93 -1.52 59.01
C ARG A 15 -19.81 -0.85 57.94
N PRO A 16 -19.55 -1.02 56.64
CA PRO A 16 -20.49 -0.59 55.61
C PRO A 16 -21.67 -1.57 55.58
N ALA A 17 -22.89 -1.02 55.51
CA ALA A 17 -24.12 -1.74 55.37
C ALA A 17 -24.17 -2.46 54.01
N TYR A 18 -24.42 -3.76 54.06
CA TYR A 18 -24.64 -4.61 52.87
C TYR A 18 -26.08 -4.38 52.40
N VAL A 19 -26.24 -3.70 51.24
CA VAL A 19 -27.53 -3.63 50.55
C VAL A 19 -27.64 -4.84 49.64
N SER A 20 -28.44 -5.79 50.02
CA SER A 20 -28.85 -6.93 49.20
C SER A 20 -29.80 -6.44 48.11
N SER A 21 -29.31 -6.28 46.88
CA SER A 21 -30.15 -6.18 45.69
C SER A 21 -30.54 -7.59 45.24
N VAL A 22 -31.81 -7.93 45.43
CA VAL A 22 -32.44 -9.12 44.85
C VAL A 22 -32.50 -8.92 43.32
N GLY A 23 -31.56 -9.52 42.61
CA GLY A 23 -31.59 -9.65 41.16
C GLY A 23 -32.54 -10.76 40.78
N GLY A 24 -33.69 -10.44 40.22
CA GLY A 24 -34.54 -11.42 39.54
C GLY A 24 -33.83 -12.06 38.34
N PRO A 25 -34.21 -13.27 37.93
CA PRO A 25 -33.56 -13.97 36.83
C PRO A 25 -33.72 -13.17 35.51
N PRO A 26 -32.72 -13.18 34.65
CA PRO A 26 -32.81 -12.49 33.35
C PRO A 26 -33.95 -13.12 32.54
N ALA A 27 -34.87 -12.28 32.08
CA ALA A 27 -35.95 -12.70 31.19
C ALA A 27 -35.33 -13.39 29.95
N ARG A 28 -35.60 -14.67 29.78
CA ARG A 28 -35.34 -15.43 28.57
C ARG A 28 -36.03 -14.67 27.42
N ARG A 29 -35.31 -13.85 26.68
CA ARG A 29 -35.76 -13.33 25.40
C ARG A 29 -36.01 -14.53 24.51
N SER A 30 -37.28 -14.81 24.26
CA SER A 30 -37.78 -15.94 23.54
C SER A 30 -37.10 -16.06 22.18
N GLY A 31 -36.57 -17.24 21.84
CA GLY A 31 -36.03 -17.54 20.50
C GLY A 31 -37.05 -17.40 19.37
N ALA A 32 -38.27 -17.00 19.67
CA ALA A 32 -39.34 -16.70 18.72
C ALA A 32 -38.96 -15.60 17.70
N TRP A 33 -38.21 -14.57 18.13
CA TRP A 33 -37.75 -13.52 17.21
C TRP A 33 -36.69 -14.01 16.23
N VAL A 34 -35.79 -14.88 16.66
CA VAL A 34 -34.78 -15.50 15.78
C VAL A 34 -35.46 -16.45 14.80
N ALA A 35 -36.45 -17.23 15.25
CA ALA A 35 -37.24 -18.10 14.38
C ALA A 35 -38.07 -17.30 13.36
N LEU A 36 -38.62 -16.14 13.72
CA LEU A 36 -39.34 -15.25 12.81
C LEU A 36 -38.42 -14.64 11.74
N ILE A 37 -37.21 -14.21 12.12
CA ILE A 37 -36.22 -13.65 11.17
C ILE A 37 -35.73 -14.74 10.22
N LEU A 38 -35.43 -15.93 10.71
CA LEU A 38 -35.05 -17.07 9.86
C LEU A 38 -36.20 -17.50 8.94
N GLY A 39 -37.42 -17.52 9.43
CA GLY A 39 -38.60 -17.80 8.63
C GLY A 39 -38.85 -16.76 7.52
N ALA A 40 -38.67 -15.48 7.82
CA ALA A 40 -38.74 -14.41 6.84
C ALA A 40 -37.64 -14.51 5.76
N LEU A 41 -36.40 -14.85 6.14
CA LEU A 41 -35.30 -15.06 5.22
C LEU A 41 -35.56 -16.26 4.27
N VAL A 42 -36.15 -17.36 4.80
CA VAL A 42 -36.53 -18.51 3.98
C VAL A 42 -37.65 -18.13 3.02
N LEU A 43 -38.63 -17.35 3.45
CA LEU A 43 -39.74 -16.90 2.57
C LEU A 43 -39.24 -15.92 1.48
N VAL A 44 -38.30 -15.03 1.78
CA VAL A 44 -37.68 -14.15 0.79
C VAL A 44 -36.88 -14.96 -0.23
N ASN A 45 -36.10 -15.94 0.19
CA ASN A 45 -35.38 -16.83 -0.71
C ASN A 45 -36.34 -17.66 -1.57
N LEU A 46 -37.41 -18.21 -0.99
CA LEU A 46 -38.45 -18.91 -1.72
C LEU A 46 -39.17 -18.01 -2.75
N TYR A 47 -39.45 -16.76 -2.40
CA TYR A 47 -40.03 -15.80 -3.33
C TYR A 47 -39.07 -15.47 -4.47
N VAL A 48 -37.79 -15.18 -4.21
CA VAL A 48 -36.76 -14.85 -5.22
C VAL A 48 -36.49 -16.04 -6.15
N PHE A 49 -36.37 -17.25 -5.60
CA PHE A 49 -36.01 -18.45 -6.40
C PHE A 49 -37.20 -19.18 -7.07
N VAL A 50 -38.40 -19.04 -6.55
CA VAL A 50 -39.56 -19.78 -7.05
C VAL A 50 -40.57 -18.88 -7.75
N TRP A 51 -40.74 -17.62 -7.34
CA TRP A 51 -41.77 -16.70 -7.84
C TRP A 51 -41.28 -15.58 -8.76
N ASP A 52 -39.98 -15.22 -8.70
CA ASP A 52 -39.46 -14.27 -9.65
C ASP A 52 -39.35 -14.89 -11.05
N THR A 53 -40.27 -14.50 -11.91
CA THR A 53 -40.42 -15.06 -13.26
C THR A 53 -39.23 -14.80 -14.20
N LYS A 54 -38.32 -13.93 -13.84
CA LYS A 54 -37.15 -13.57 -14.66
C LYS A 54 -35.87 -14.33 -14.28
N THR A 55 -35.76 -14.81 -13.04
CA THR A 55 -34.54 -15.44 -12.51
C THR A 55 -34.75 -16.80 -11.86
N SER A 56 -35.99 -17.28 -11.80
CA SER A 56 -36.32 -18.55 -11.15
C SER A 56 -35.98 -19.77 -11.99
N VAL A 57 -35.60 -20.89 -11.33
CA VAL A 57 -35.37 -22.19 -11.96
C VAL A 57 -36.57 -22.62 -12.79
N GLY A 58 -37.79 -22.19 -12.43
CA GLY A 58 -39.01 -22.44 -13.19
C GLY A 58 -39.09 -21.67 -14.51
N ALA A 59 -38.38 -20.53 -14.66
CA ALA A 59 -38.32 -19.84 -15.95
C ALA A 59 -37.39 -20.54 -16.92
N VAL A 60 -36.22 -20.98 -16.41
CA VAL A 60 -35.26 -21.77 -17.22
C VAL A 60 -35.86 -23.10 -17.68
N ARG A 61 -36.64 -23.75 -16.81
CA ARG A 61 -37.30 -25.00 -17.15
C ARG A 61 -38.42 -24.80 -18.19
N ARG A 62 -39.21 -23.74 -18.11
CA ARG A 62 -40.25 -23.42 -19.12
C ARG A 62 -39.67 -23.06 -20.47
N GLU A 63 -38.50 -22.37 -20.50
CA GLU A 63 -37.82 -22.07 -21.75
C GLU A 63 -37.18 -23.32 -22.39
N ALA A 64 -36.75 -24.30 -21.60
CA ALA A 64 -36.26 -25.58 -22.07
C ALA A 64 -37.42 -26.48 -22.58
N GLU A 65 -38.60 -26.45 -21.94
CA GLU A 65 -39.79 -27.23 -22.31
C GLU A 65 -40.57 -26.62 -23.50
N SER A 66 -40.40 -25.33 -23.77
CA SER A 66 -41.03 -24.64 -24.91
C SER A 66 -40.22 -24.71 -26.21
N ARG A 67 -39.05 -25.32 -26.21
CA ARG A 67 -38.33 -25.61 -27.45
C ARG A 67 -39.03 -26.71 -28.20
N PRO A 68 -39.51 -26.46 -29.44
CA PRO A 68 -40.04 -27.54 -30.25
C PRO A 68 -38.96 -28.62 -30.47
N PRO A 69 -39.33 -29.90 -30.50
CA PRO A 69 -38.38 -30.97 -30.79
C PRO A 69 -37.64 -30.64 -32.08
N ALA A 70 -36.30 -30.71 -32.04
CA ALA A 70 -35.47 -30.47 -33.21
C ALA A 70 -35.96 -31.37 -34.34
N MET A 71 -36.68 -30.81 -35.31
CA MET A 71 -37.01 -31.50 -36.56
C MET A 71 -35.67 -31.88 -37.19
N ALA A 72 -35.52 -33.18 -37.45
CA ALA A 72 -34.41 -33.68 -38.25
C ALA A 72 -34.40 -32.92 -39.58
N LEU A 73 -33.40 -32.06 -39.74
CA LEU A 73 -33.19 -31.37 -41.01
C LEU A 73 -32.89 -32.44 -42.08
N PRO A 74 -33.55 -32.37 -43.24
CA PRO A 74 -33.16 -33.22 -44.37
C PRO A 74 -31.70 -32.86 -44.71
N SER A 75 -30.90 -33.90 -45.00
CA SER A 75 -29.51 -33.76 -45.44
C SER A 75 -29.45 -32.83 -46.65
N ALA A 76 -29.11 -31.58 -46.44
CA ALA A 76 -28.85 -30.62 -47.50
C ALA A 76 -27.58 -31.05 -48.25
N PRO A 77 -27.54 -30.92 -49.56
CA PRO A 77 -26.34 -31.20 -50.34
C PRO A 77 -25.22 -30.32 -49.83
N LEU A 78 -23.99 -30.87 -49.80
CA LEU A 78 -22.75 -30.14 -49.47
C LEU A 78 -22.64 -28.88 -50.32
N VAL A 79 -23.11 -27.75 -49.78
CA VAL A 79 -22.85 -26.43 -50.34
C VAL A 79 -21.38 -26.15 -50.09
N ALA A 80 -20.63 -25.89 -51.15
CA ALA A 80 -19.25 -25.42 -51.08
C ALA A 80 -19.16 -24.27 -50.06
N PRO A 81 -18.07 -24.19 -49.23
CA PRO A 81 -17.93 -23.13 -48.27
C PRO A 81 -18.10 -21.79 -48.99
N ALA A 82 -19.05 -20.99 -48.50
CA ALA A 82 -19.22 -19.63 -49.01
C ALA A 82 -17.86 -18.90 -48.92
N PRO A 83 -17.52 -18.08 -49.93
CA PRO A 83 -16.29 -17.34 -49.89
C PRO A 83 -16.25 -16.55 -48.58
N ILE A 84 -15.15 -16.70 -47.84
CA ILE A 84 -14.90 -15.95 -46.60
C ILE A 84 -14.94 -14.46 -46.98
N VAL A 85 -16.05 -13.80 -46.73
CA VAL A 85 -16.14 -12.33 -46.89
C VAL A 85 -15.14 -11.74 -45.89
N PRO A 86 -14.08 -11.06 -46.33
CA PRO A 86 -13.14 -10.46 -45.42
C PRO A 86 -13.89 -9.48 -44.51
N ALA A 87 -13.62 -9.54 -43.20
CA ALA A 87 -14.20 -8.62 -42.24
C ALA A 87 -14.02 -7.17 -42.72
N PRO A 88 -14.97 -6.28 -42.45
CA PRO A 88 -14.87 -4.87 -42.89
C PRO A 88 -13.59 -4.26 -42.40
N VAL A 89 -12.80 -3.80 -43.35
CA VAL A 89 -11.45 -3.27 -43.17
C VAL A 89 -11.60 -1.77 -42.91
N GLY A 90 -11.00 -1.27 -41.84
CA GLY A 90 -11.05 0.17 -41.54
C GLY A 90 -10.17 0.99 -42.51
N PRO A 91 -10.38 2.31 -42.57
CA PRO A 91 -9.59 3.16 -43.45
C PRO A 91 -8.09 3.14 -43.06
N PRO A 92 -7.18 3.30 -44.04
CA PRO A 92 -5.75 3.45 -43.78
C PRO A 92 -5.50 4.64 -42.85
N GLY A 93 -4.53 4.53 -41.94
CA GLY A 93 -4.16 5.63 -41.08
C GLY A 93 -3.49 5.17 -39.77
N ALA A 94 -3.01 6.15 -39.04
CA ALA A 94 -2.41 5.95 -37.74
C ALA A 94 -3.23 6.64 -36.64
N ILE A 95 -3.34 6.00 -35.50
CA ILE A 95 -4.06 6.49 -34.30
C ILE A 95 -3.09 6.44 -33.12
N ASP A 96 -2.86 7.60 -32.51
CA ASP A 96 -2.17 7.73 -31.24
C ASP A 96 -3.17 7.99 -30.12
N GLY A 97 -2.99 7.32 -28.98
CA GLY A 97 -3.92 7.51 -27.87
C GLY A 97 -3.39 7.09 -26.51
N LYS A 98 -4.26 7.21 -25.53
CA LYS A 98 -3.98 6.77 -24.15
C LYS A 98 -5.02 5.75 -23.68
N VAL A 99 -4.55 4.75 -22.98
CA VAL A 99 -5.39 3.75 -22.32
C VAL A 99 -6.26 4.43 -21.26
N GLY A 100 -7.55 4.18 -21.27
CA GLY A 100 -8.50 4.68 -20.25
C GLY A 100 -8.35 3.92 -18.91
N LYS A 101 -8.85 4.52 -17.82
CA LYS A 101 -8.73 3.97 -16.46
C LYS A 101 -9.29 2.53 -16.29
N SER A 102 -10.29 2.16 -17.07
CA SER A 102 -10.96 0.85 -17.03
C SER A 102 -10.85 0.06 -18.35
N ASP A 103 -9.98 0.48 -19.25
CA ASP A 103 -9.83 -0.20 -20.54
C ASP A 103 -9.02 -1.50 -20.37
N THR A 104 -9.53 -2.56 -20.97
CA THR A 104 -8.77 -3.76 -21.30
C THR A 104 -8.24 -3.61 -22.73
N LEU A 105 -7.21 -4.38 -23.13
CA LEU A 105 -6.69 -4.33 -24.50
C LEU A 105 -7.80 -4.54 -25.55
N GLY A 106 -8.64 -5.54 -25.36
CA GLY A 106 -9.74 -5.81 -26.30
C GLY A 106 -10.77 -4.67 -26.39
N ARG A 107 -11.08 -3.98 -25.27
CA ARG A 107 -11.95 -2.81 -25.28
C ARG A 107 -11.29 -1.63 -25.98
N LEU A 108 -10.00 -1.42 -25.71
CA LEU A 108 -9.20 -0.38 -26.35
C LEU A 108 -9.18 -0.53 -27.87
N LEU A 109 -8.88 -1.72 -28.37
CA LEU A 109 -8.81 -2.03 -29.80
C LEU A 109 -10.16 -1.82 -30.49
N LYS A 110 -11.26 -2.32 -29.88
CA LYS A 110 -12.64 -2.11 -30.40
C LYS A 110 -13.03 -0.63 -30.44
N LYS A 111 -12.67 0.14 -29.42
CA LYS A 111 -12.87 1.60 -29.38
C LYS A 111 -12.20 2.35 -30.55
N ASN A 112 -11.08 1.80 -31.03
CA ASN A 112 -10.33 2.33 -32.18
C ASN A 112 -10.76 1.70 -33.52
N GLY A 113 -11.96 1.12 -33.57
CA GLY A 113 -12.58 0.64 -34.78
C GLY A 113 -12.09 -0.72 -35.28
N LEU A 114 -11.43 -1.53 -34.43
CA LEU A 114 -11.08 -2.90 -34.78
C LEU A 114 -12.31 -3.81 -34.62
N SER A 115 -12.52 -4.67 -35.62
CA SER A 115 -13.45 -5.79 -35.53
C SER A 115 -13.01 -6.78 -34.42
N ALA A 116 -13.91 -7.65 -34.01
CA ALA A 116 -13.58 -8.66 -33.00
C ALA A 116 -12.43 -9.57 -33.46
N ALA A 117 -12.41 -9.92 -34.74
CA ALA A 117 -11.37 -10.77 -35.33
C ALA A 117 -9.98 -10.08 -35.35
N GLU A 118 -9.92 -8.80 -35.74
CA GLU A 118 -8.67 -8.03 -35.76
C GLU A 118 -8.15 -7.80 -34.32
N ALA A 119 -9.04 -7.47 -33.38
CA ALA A 119 -8.66 -7.32 -31.99
C ALA A 119 -8.09 -8.62 -31.40
N ASP A 120 -8.69 -9.75 -31.73
CA ASP A 120 -8.24 -11.09 -31.33
C ASP A 120 -6.89 -11.46 -31.94
N GLU A 121 -6.64 -11.08 -33.20
CA GLU A 121 -5.34 -11.25 -33.87
C GLU A 121 -4.22 -10.50 -33.14
N VAL A 122 -4.46 -9.22 -32.80
CA VAL A 122 -3.51 -8.41 -32.01
C VAL A 122 -3.30 -9.01 -30.60
N ILE A 123 -4.36 -9.40 -29.92
CA ILE A 123 -4.25 -9.99 -28.56
C ILE A 123 -3.45 -11.30 -28.60
N ARG A 124 -3.71 -12.16 -29.58
CA ARG A 124 -2.97 -13.43 -29.73
C ARG A 124 -1.50 -13.21 -30.03
N SER A 125 -1.16 -12.25 -30.90
CA SER A 125 0.24 -11.93 -31.21
C SER A 125 1.00 -11.45 -29.99
N LEU A 126 0.34 -10.73 -29.07
CA LEU A 126 0.95 -10.21 -27.83
C LEU A 126 0.91 -11.23 -26.68
N SER A 127 0.23 -12.36 -26.85
CA SER A 127 0.21 -13.43 -25.86
C SER A 127 1.61 -14.02 -25.69
N GLY A 128 2.11 -14.03 -24.46
CA GLY A 128 3.48 -14.47 -24.14
C GLY A 128 4.54 -13.36 -24.09
N VAL A 129 4.27 -12.15 -24.66
CA VAL A 129 5.17 -11.00 -24.58
C VAL A 129 4.62 -9.85 -23.73
N LEU A 130 3.30 -9.82 -23.50
CA LEU A 130 2.61 -8.84 -22.67
C LEU A 130 1.88 -9.51 -21.51
N ASP A 131 2.19 -9.12 -20.28
CA ASP A 131 1.29 -9.37 -19.16
C ASP A 131 0.10 -8.41 -19.26
N PHE A 132 -1.06 -8.92 -19.65
CA PHE A 132 -2.28 -8.11 -19.80
C PHE A 132 -2.73 -7.47 -18.49
N LYS A 133 -2.30 -7.99 -17.34
CA LYS A 133 -2.52 -7.36 -16.02
C LYS A 133 -1.65 -6.12 -15.80
N ALA A 134 -0.62 -5.90 -16.60
CA ALA A 134 0.22 -4.70 -16.55
C ALA A 134 -0.39 -3.49 -17.26
N ILE A 135 -1.49 -3.67 -17.98
CA ILE A 135 -2.18 -2.55 -18.66
C ILE A 135 -2.82 -1.64 -17.63
N ARG A 136 -2.51 -0.33 -17.74
CA ARG A 136 -2.98 0.73 -16.82
C ARG A 136 -3.46 1.96 -17.60
N GLY A 137 -4.44 2.65 -17.04
CA GLY A 137 -4.87 3.94 -17.57
C GLY A 137 -3.70 4.94 -17.65
N GLY A 138 -3.63 5.69 -18.74
CA GLY A 138 -2.60 6.68 -18.99
C GLY A 138 -1.42 6.18 -19.84
N GLN A 139 -1.24 4.88 -20.02
CA GLN A 139 -0.26 4.33 -20.98
C GLN A 139 -0.57 4.80 -22.39
N THR A 140 0.45 5.07 -23.19
CA THR A 140 0.29 5.49 -24.59
C THR A 140 0.34 4.29 -25.54
N TYR A 141 -0.45 4.35 -26.60
CA TYR A 141 -0.43 3.37 -27.66
C TYR A 141 -0.41 4.04 -29.03
N HIS A 142 0.12 3.33 -30.02
CA HIS A 142 0.10 3.68 -31.42
C HIS A 142 -0.49 2.51 -32.21
N LEU A 143 -1.46 2.77 -33.09
CA LEU A 143 -2.09 1.80 -33.98
C LEU A 143 -1.98 2.30 -35.41
N GLU A 144 -1.42 1.50 -36.30
CA GLU A 144 -1.30 1.81 -37.73
C GLU A 144 -2.02 0.76 -38.58
N ARG A 145 -2.79 1.20 -39.57
CA ARG A 145 -3.41 0.35 -40.59
C ARG A 145 -2.70 0.51 -41.91
N GLY A 146 -2.47 -0.60 -42.61
CA GLY A 146 -1.92 -0.62 -43.95
C GLY A 146 -2.89 -0.09 -45.03
N ALA A 147 -2.41 0.02 -46.26
CA ALA A 147 -3.25 0.39 -47.41
C ALA A 147 -4.37 -0.64 -47.69
N ASP A 148 -4.17 -1.88 -47.28
CA ASP A 148 -5.16 -2.96 -47.31
C ASP A 148 -6.20 -2.85 -46.18
N GLY A 149 -6.08 -1.80 -45.31
CA GLY A 149 -6.93 -1.51 -44.16
C GLY A 149 -6.74 -2.45 -42.98
N ARG A 150 -5.88 -3.48 -43.07
CA ARG A 150 -5.58 -4.39 -41.95
C ARG A 150 -4.61 -3.73 -40.97
N VAL A 151 -4.59 -4.20 -39.73
CA VAL A 151 -3.61 -3.74 -38.73
C VAL A 151 -2.20 -4.09 -39.21
N LYS A 152 -1.35 -3.07 -39.39
CA LYS A 152 0.06 -3.17 -39.75
C LYS A 152 0.94 -3.19 -38.52
N LEU A 153 0.67 -2.28 -37.57
CA LEU A 153 1.41 -2.10 -36.33
C LEU A 153 0.45 -1.76 -35.19
N PHE A 154 0.63 -2.38 -34.07
CA PHE A 154 0.13 -1.93 -32.77
C PHE A 154 1.31 -1.87 -31.81
N GLU A 155 1.54 -0.71 -31.20
CA GLU A 155 2.55 -0.52 -30.14
C GLU A 155 1.88 -0.04 -28.88
N LEU A 156 2.25 -0.61 -27.71
CA LEU A 156 1.85 -0.16 -26.39
C LEU A 156 3.09 0.11 -25.55
N VAL A 157 3.20 1.33 -25.02
CA VAL A 157 4.23 1.71 -24.05
C VAL A 157 3.74 1.26 -22.67
N VAL A 158 4.24 0.11 -22.21
CA VAL A 158 3.84 -0.48 -20.92
C VAL A 158 4.35 0.37 -19.76
N ASN A 159 5.59 0.83 -19.83
CA ASN A 159 6.23 1.75 -18.89
C ASN A 159 7.44 2.44 -19.54
N LYS A 160 8.19 3.25 -18.77
CA LYS A 160 9.37 3.96 -19.30
C LYS A 160 10.47 3.05 -19.89
N LEU A 161 10.47 1.78 -19.51
CA LEU A 161 11.49 0.79 -19.89
C LEU A 161 10.99 -0.21 -20.93
N SER A 162 9.69 -0.46 -20.99
CA SER A 162 9.13 -1.57 -21.76
C SER A 162 8.03 -1.09 -22.68
N ARG A 163 8.13 -1.53 -23.92
CA ARG A 163 7.08 -1.42 -24.92
C ARG A 163 6.85 -2.77 -25.57
N VAL A 164 5.65 -3.03 -26.01
CA VAL A 164 5.31 -4.20 -26.79
C VAL A 164 4.79 -3.75 -28.15
N LYS A 165 5.13 -4.52 -29.17
CA LYS A 165 4.72 -4.28 -30.55
C LYS A 165 4.10 -5.54 -31.11
N SER A 166 3.06 -5.35 -31.87
CA SER A 166 2.49 -6.37 -32.77
C SER A 166 2.65 -5.85 -34.19
N VAL A 167 3.49 -6.48 -34.97
CA VAL A 167 3.87 -6.04 -36.32
C VAL A 167 3.43 -7.12 -37.31
N ARG A 168 2.77 -6.71 -38.39
CA ARG A 168 2.40 -7.63 -39.47
C ARG A 168 3.64 -8.05 -40.26
N SER A 169 3.85 -9.36 -40.36
CA SER A 169 4.92 -9.91 -41.18
C SER A 169 4.69 -9.56 -42.64
N THR A 170 5.77 -9.20 -43.34
CA THR A 170 5.78 -8.89 -44.78
C THR A 170 6.07 -10.15 -45.61
N ASP A 171 5.50 -11.30 -45.23
CA ASP A 171 5.67 -12.54 -45.99
C ASP A 171 5.16 -12.37 -47.44
N PRO A 172 5.93 -12.77 -48.46
CA PRO A 172 5.55 -12.72 -49.88
C PRO A 172 4.27 -13.50 -50.20
N SER A 173 3.85 -14.44 -49.35
CA SER A 173 2.60 -15.21 -49.51
C SER A 173 1.30 -14.41 -49.28
N GLY A 174 1.39 -13.13 -48.85
CA GLY A 174 0.23 -12.28 -48.58
C GLY A 174 -0.60 -12.64 -47.36
N LYS A 175 -0.24 -13.71 -46.63
CA LYS A 175 -0.89 -14.18 -45.42
C LYS A 175 -0.25 -13.64 -44.12
N GLY A 176 0.52 -12.56 -44.19
CA GLY A 176 1.30 -12.04 -43.10
C GLY A 176 0.55 -12.04 -41.76
N GLU A 177 1.02 -12.81 -40.81
CA GLU A 177 0.49 -12.85 -39.47
C GLU A 177 1.06 -11.71 -38.61
N LEU A 178 0.35 -11.30 -37.57
CA LEU A 178 0.87 -10.37 -36.57
C LEU A 178 1.83 -11.10 -35.65
N VAL A 179 3.06 -10.57 -35.53
CA VAL A 179 4.10 -11.09 -34.64
C VAL A 179 4.31 -10.11 -33.49
N GLY A 180 4.12 -10.61 -32.26
CA GLY A 180 4.33 -9.85 -31.04
C GLY A 180 5.80 -9.87 -30.62
N THR A 181 6.33 -8.70 -30.26
CA THR A 181 7.66 -8.53 -29.69
C THR A 181 7.61 -7.63 -28.46
N ALA A 182 8.44 -7.91 -27.47
CA ALA A 182 8.68 -7.02 -26.35
C ALA A 182 10.05 -6.36 -26.52
N ASP A 183 10.08 -5.04 -26.43
CA ASP A 183 11.30 -4.25 -26.45
C ASP A 183 11.50 -3.65 -25.06
N SER A 184 12.63 -3.97 -24.42
CA SER A 184 13.03 -3.43 -23.13
C SER A 184 14.27 -2.57 -23.33
N ALA A 185 14.17 -1.31 -22.92
CA ALA A 185 15.31 -0.42 -22.94
C ALA A 185 16.43 -0.97 -22.05
N LYS A 186 17.65 -0.96 -22.54
CA LYS A 186 18.84 -1.24 -21.73
C LYS A 186 18.98 -0.14 -20.69
N THR A 187 19.44 -0.53 -19.50
CA THR A 187 19.64 0.40 -18.38
C THR A 187 21.05 0.29 -17.83
N LYS A 188 21.53 1.37 -17.22
CA LYS A 188 22.77 1.43 -16.48
C LYS A 188 22.50 1.96 -15.07
N ILE A 189 23.12 1.33 -14.08
CA ILE A 189 23.08 1.81 -12.71
C ILE A 189 24.33 2.64 -12.45
N GLU A 190 24.16 3.83 -11.90
CA GLU A 190 25.23 4.68 -11.41
C GLU A 190 25.04 4.93 -9.91
N ILE A 191 26.15 4.86 -9.19
CA ILE A 191 26.21 5.23 -7.78
C ILE A 191 26.52 6.72 -7.69
N LYS A 192 25.64 7.48 -7.00
CA LYS A 192 25.82 8.91 -6.79
C LYS A 192 25.87 9.21 -5.28
N ALA A 193 26.82 10.05 -4.91
CA ALA A 193 26.95 10.60 -3.56
C ALA A 193 26.41 12.02 -3.58
N ILE A 194 25.43 12.29 -2.72
CA ILE A 194 24.62 13.50 -2.70
C ILE A 194 24.53 13.98 -1.25
N GLY A 195 24.57 15.28 -1.02
CA GLY A 195 24.36 15.84 0.28
C GLY A 195 23.79 17.24 0.21
N GLY A 196 23.28 17.71 1.33
CA GLY A 196 22.69 19.04 1.41
C GLY A 196 22.43 19.48 2.85
N ARG A 197 22.16 20.77 2.98
CA ARG A 197 21.71 21.41 4.21
C ARG A 197 20.22 21.67 4.15
N ILE A 198 19.54 21.49 5.24
CA ILE A 198 18.11 21.72 5.37
C ILE A 198 17.89 23.14 5.88
N ASP A 199 17.44 24.04 5.01
CA ASP A 199 17.14 25.43 5.36
C ASP A 199 15.65 25.64 5.66
N SER A 200 14.76 24.81 5.10
CA SER A 200 13.31 24.89 5.34
C SER A 200 12.67 23.52 5.47
N SER A 201 13.05 22.56 4.65
CA SER A 201 12.55 21.19 4.68
C SER A 201 13.50 20.23 3.96
N LEU A 202 13.46 18.94 4.33
CA LEU A 202 14.20 17.89 3.62
C LEU A 202 13.83 17.84 2.13
N TYR A 203 12.56 18.06 1.80
CA TYR A 203 12.10 18.12 0.41
C TYR A 203 12.81 19.24 -0.36
N ALA A 204 12.85 20.45 0.18
CA ALA A 204 13.50 21.58 -0.46
C ALA A 204 15.01 21.35 -0.61
N ALA A 205 15.65 20.79 0.41
CA ALA A 205 17.10 20.50 0.40
C ALA A 205 17.46 19.43 -0.65
N ILE A 206 16.70 18.35 -0.78
CA ILE A 206 16.90 17.34 -1.82
C ILE A 206 16.65 17.92 -3.22
N LYS A 207 15.65 18.78 -3.39
CA LYS A 207 15.41 19.47 -4.67
C LYS A 207 16.55 20.44 -5.01
N ALA A 208 17.08 21.15 -4.03
CA ALA A 208 18.22 22.06 -4.22
C ALA A 208 19.52 21.32 -4.60
N SER A 209 19.68 20.06 -4.21
CA SER A 209 20.80 19.21 -4.65
C SER A 209 20.65 18.68 -6.10
N GLY A 210 19.60 19.09 -6.82
CA GLY A 210 19.33 18.66 -8.21
C GLY A 210 18.59 17.33 -8.33
N GLU A 211 18.13 16.76 -7.23
CA GLU A 211 17.51 15.45 -7.19
C GLU A 211 15.97 15.53 -7.26
N SER A 212 15.33 14.41 -7.60
CA SER A 212 13.88 14.36 -7.68
C SER A 212 13.26 14.14 -6.29
N ALA A 213 11.99 14.56 -6.14
CA ALA A 213 11.21 14.34 -4.92
C ALA A 213 11.12 12.86 -4.49
N ALA A 214 11.25 11.93 -5.44
CA ALA A 214 11.24 10.50 -5.11
C ALA A 214 12.39 10.09 -4.18
N LEU A 215 13.54 10.82 -4.15
CA LEU A 215 14.62 10.52 -3.22
C LEU A 215 14.22 10.81 -1.76
N VAL A 216 13.33 11.78 -1.53
CA VAL A 216 12.78 12.07 -0.20
C VAL A 216 12.09 10.83 0.36
N ASP A 217 11.30 10.15 -0.48
CA ASP A 217 10.59 8.95 -0.08
C ASP A 217 11.52 7.84 0.36
N PHE A 218 12.59 7.60 -0.41
CA PHE A 218 13.62 6.61 -0.05
C PHE A 218 14.35 6.98 1.24
N PHE A 219 14.71 8.26 1.40
CA PHE A 219 15.44 8.73 2.58
C PHE A 219 14.59 8.62 3.85
N VAL A 220 13.33 9.04 3.77
CA VAL A 220 12.38 8.88 4.88
C VAL A 220 12.16 7.43 5.25
N ASP A 221 12.06 6.55 4.25
CA ASP A 221 11.86 5.11 4.48
C ASP A 221 13.04 4.45 5.21
N VAL A 222 14.27 4.89 4.90
CA VAL A 222 15.48 4.35 5.54
C VAL A 222 15.52 4.69 7.03
N PHE A 223 15.13 5.92 7.40
CA PHE A 223 15.16 6.39 8.80
C PHE A 223 13.81 6.34 9.51
N ALA A 224 12.80 5.65 8.95
CA ALA A 224 11.44 5.63 9.50
C ALA A 224 11.35 5.08 10.94
N TYR A 225 12.36 4.34 11.38
CA TYR A 225 12.45 3.84 12.74
C TYR A 225 13.17 4.80 13.71
N ASP A 226 13.95 5.74 13.18
CA ASP A 226 14.82 6.64 13.96
C ASP A 226 14.27 8.05 14.04
N LEU A 227 13.68 8.55 12.95
CA LEU A 227 13.27 9.94 12.78
C LEU A 227 11.80 10.07 12.42
N ASP A 228 11.15 11.01 13.05
CA ASP A 228 9.91 11.61 12.55
C ASP A 228 10.28 12.89 11.80
N PHE A 229 10.40 12.81 10.48
CA PHE A 229 10.88 13.94 9.67
C PHE A 229 10.02 15.20 9.73
N TYR A 230 8.82 15.12 10.27
CA TYR A 230 7.99 16.30 10.49
C TYR A 230 8.38 17.04 11.78
N ASN A 231 8.67 16.28 12.85
CA ASN A 231 8.90 16.84 14.17
C ASN A 231 10.39 16.95 14.53
N ASP A 232 11.25 16.10 13.96
CA ASP A 232 12.67 16.02 14.30
C ASP A 232 13.59 16.78 13.33
N THR A 233 13.08 17.27 12.20
CA THR A 233 13.88 18.03 11.21
C THR A 233 13.85 19.51 11.50
N HIS A 234 15.03 20.10 11.57
CA HIS A 234 15.22 21.52 11.90
C HIS A 234 16.08 22.24 10.85
N GLU A 235 15.95 23.55 10.80
CA GLU A 235 16.85 24.40 10.01
C GLU A 235 18.29 24.21 10.47
N GLY A 236 19.19 24.05 9.51
CA GLY A 236 20.61 23.81 9.76
C GLY A 236 21.02 22.35 9.78
N ASP A 237 20.07 21.42 9.90
CA ASP A 237 20.37 20.00 9.80
C ASP A 237 20.91 19.64 8.41
N THR A 238 21.64 18.55 8.32
CA THR A 238 22.27 18.10 7.07
C THR A 238 21.94 16.66 6.76
N PHE A 239 21.99 16.34 5.48
CA PHE A 239 21.87 14.97 5.03
C PHE A 239 22.98 14.60 4.04
N ARG A 240 23.35 13.33 4.03
CA ARG A 240 24.18 12.71 3.00
C ARG A 240 23.54 11.40 2.57
N VAL A 241 23.66 11.06 1.29
CA VAL A 241 23.15 9.81 0.77
C VAL A 241 24.04 9.31 -0.37
N VAL A 242 24.31 8.01 -0.35
CA VAL A 242 24.89 7.29 -1.47
C VAL A 242 23.78 6.41 -2.05
N VAL A 243 23.41 6.63 -3.30
CA VAL A 243 22.22 6.04 -3.92
C VAL A 243 22.51 5.47 -5.30
N GLU A 244 21.90 4.33 -5.60
CA GLU A 244 21.87 3.75 -6.93
C GLU A 244 20.80 4.44 -7.79
N LYS A 245 21.21 5.06 -8.89
CA LYS A 245 20.36 5.70 -9.90
C LYS A 245 20.36 4.86 -11.17
N GLU A 246 19.17 4.53 -11.66
CA GLU A 246 19.01 3.79 -12.91
C GLU A 246 18.71 4.77 -14.04
N PHE A 247 19.51 4.68 -15.12
CA PHE A 247 19.39 5.50 -16.33
C PHE A 247 19.08 4.61 -17.52
N LYS A 248 18.33 5.14 -18.47
CA LYS A 248 18.16 4.53 -19.77
C LYS A 248 19.47 4.63 -20.54
N ILE A 249 19.80 3.61 -21.33
CA ILE A 249 20.89 3.66 -22.32
C ILE A 249 20.24 3.81 -23.69
N ASP A 250 20.75 4.73 -24.51
CA ASP A 250 20.33 4.91 -25.88
C ASP A 250 20.91 3.81 -26.81
N GLN A 251 20.57 3.87 -28.11
CA GLN A 251 21.04 2.89 -29.08
C GLN A 251 22.56 2.95 -29.31
N ALA A 252 23.19 4.10 -29.07
CA ALA A 252 24.62 4.29 -29.14
C ALA A 252 25.39 3.88 -27.89
N GLY A 253 24.68 3.43 -26.83
CA GLY A 253 25.27 3.06 -25.56
C GLY A 253 25.53 4.24 -24.62
N ALA A 254 25.12 5.45 -24.98
CA ALA A 254 25.23 6.62 -24.13
C ALA A 254 24.14 6.66 -23.07
N GLN A 255 24.44 7.31 -21.94
CA GLN A 255 23.50 7.51 -20.86
C GLN A 255 22.42 8.51 -21.27
N GLY A 256 21.17 8.07 -21.22
CA GLY A 256 19.99 8.87 -21.47
C GLY A 256 19.27 9.29 -20.19
N ASP A 257 17.94 9.28 -20.22
CA ASP A 257 17.10 9.79 -19.16
C ASP A 257 17.22 9.02 -17.85
N PHE A 258 17.14 9.77 -16.73
CA PHE A 258 16.96 9.20 -15.39
C PHE A 258 15.60 8.51 -15.30
N LEU A 259 15.60 7.27 -14.83
CA LEU A 259 14.41 6.45 -14.71
C LEU A 259 13.88 6.42 -13.26
N ARG A 260 14.75 6.01 -12.34
CA ARG A 260 14.38 5.87 -10.93
C ARG A 260 15.61 5.71 -10.03
N TYR A 261 15.39 5.89 -8.74
CA TYR A 261 16.30 5.38 -7.73
C TYR A 261 16.02 3.88 -7.52
N LYS A 262 17.09 3.09 -7.37
CA LYS A 262 16.97 1.65 -7.08
C LYS A 262 16.91 1.41 -5.58
N ARG A 263 17.94 1.89 -4.88
CA ARG A 263 18.03 1.85 -3.42
C ARG A 263 19.06 2.85 -2.90
N ILE A 264 18.95 3.21 -1.65
CA ILE A 264 20.02 3.88 -0.91
C ILE A 264 21.03 2.84 -0.46
N LEU A 265 22.31 3.06 -0.72
CA LEU A 265 23.40 2.21 -0.26
C LEU A 265 23.87 2.64 1.12
N ALA A 266 23.93 3.95 1.38
CA ALA A 266 24.20 4.51 2.68
C ALA A 266 23.48 5.86 2.83
N ALA A 267 23.04 6.18 4.04
CA ALA A 267 22.43 7.45 4.37
C ALA A 267 22.90 7.95 5.72
N GLU A 268 23.02 9.28 5.82
CA GLU A 268 23.31 9.98 7.07
C GLU A 268 22.36 11.17 7.20
N TYR A 269 21.81 11.33 8.39
CA TYR A 269 21.15 12.55 8.84
C TYR A 269 21.90 13.04 10.06
N GLN A 270 22.23 14.32 10.08
CA GLN A 270 22.89 14.98 11.21
C GLN A 270 22.16 16.26 11.53
N GLY A 271 21.69 16.39 12.75
CA GLY A 271 20.95 17.55 13.18
C GLY A 271 20.70 17.59 14.68
N LYS A 272 19.74 18.42 15.08
CA LYS A 272 19.37 18.62 16.48
C LYS A 272 18.86 17.33 17.14
N ALA A 273 18.20 16.46 16.39
CA ALA A 273 17.72 15.16 16.89
C ALA A 273 18.86 14.14 17.12
N GLY A 274 20.06 14.40 16.60
CA GLY A 274 21.22 13.53 16.67
C GLY A 274 21.86 13.25 15.32
N THR A 275 22.82 12.33 15.30
CA THR A 275 23.42 11.80 14.08
C THR A 275 22.95 10.36 13.90
N PHE A 276 22.32 10.11 12.76
CA PHE A 276 21.83 8.79 12.37
C PHE A 276 22.50 8.40 11.06
N ARG A 277 23.14 7.23 11.05
CA ARG A 277 23.83 6.73 9.87
C ARG A 277 23.46 5.26 9.67
N THR A 278 23.26 4.88 8.41
CA THR A 278 22.88 3.51 8.07
C THR A 278 23.47 3.10 6.73
N TYR A 279 23.70 1.78 6.58
CA TYR A 279 24.32 1.14 5.42
C TYR A 279 23.47 -0.04 4.97
N ALA A 280 23.26 -0.17 3.67
CA ALA A 280 22.58 -1.31 3.09
C ALA A 280 23.51 -2.52 3.02
N PHE A 281 23.02 -3.68 3.47
CA PHE A 281 23.70 -4.96 3.28
C PHE A 281 22.66 -6.06 3.05
N GLY A 282 22.77 -6.80 1.95
CA GLY A 282 21.64 -7.63 1.49
C GLY A 282 20.38 -6.80 1.29
N ASP A 283 19.26 -7.26 1.83
CA ASP A 283 17.96 -6.58 1.74
C ASP A 283 17.63 -5.70 2.96
N ALA A 284 18.59 -5.48 3.86
CA ALA A 284 18.38 -4.75 5.10
C ALA A 284 19.37 -3.60 5.29
N TYR A 285 19.12 -2.79 6.32
CA TYR A 285 19.95 -1.66 6.71
C TYR A 285 20.51 -1.87 8.12
N TYR A 286 21.76 -1.44 8.33
CA TYR A 286 22.51 -1.61 9.57
C TYR A 286 23.29 -0.35 9.91
N ASP A 287 23.54 -0.09 11.20
CA ASP A 287 24.51 0.91 11.61
C ASP A 287 25.96 0.44 11.34
N ALA A 288 26.97 1.28 11.64
CA ALA A 288 28.36 0.97 11.38
C ALA A 288 28.88 -0.24 12.19
N GLU A 289 28.25 -0.53 13.31
CA GLU A 289 28.56 -1.64 14.21
C GLU A 289 27.92 -2.96 13.73
N GLY A 290 27.05 -2.91 12.72
CA GLY A 290 26.33 -4.07 12.18
C GLY A 290 25.04 -4.39 12.93
N GLU A 291 24.57 -3.49 13.77
CA GLU A 291 23.28 -3.59 14.42
C GLU A 291 22.17 -3.17 13.45
N SER A 292 21.07 -3.91 13.44
CA SER A 292 19.95 -3.60 12.51
C SER A 292 19.37 -2.20 12.74
N SER A 293 19.26 -1.43 11.66
CA SER A 293 18.53 -0.16 11.67
C SER A 293 17.02 -0.35 11.77
N ALA A 294 16.49 -1.52 11.40
CA ALA A 294 15.10 -1.87 11.64
C ALA A 294 14.88 -2.08 13.14
N LYS A 295 13.97 -1.31 13.71
CA LYS A 295 13.52 -1.47 15.10
C LYS A 295 12.18 -2.18 15.12
N SER A 296 11.79 -2.69 16.29
CA SER A 296 10.53 -3.44 16.42
C SER A 296 9.28 -2.63 16.07
N LEU A 297 9.33 -1.31 16.21
CA LEU A 297 8.23 -0.41 15.88
C LEU A 297 8.71 0.83 15.15
N LEU A 298 8.01 1.22 14.09
CA LEU A 298 8.17 2.53 13.45
C LEU A 298 7.92 3.62 14.48
N LYS A 299 8.71 4.68 14.46
CA LYS A 299 8.53 5.84 15.32
C LYS A 299 7.18 6.52 15.05
N THR A 300 6.78 6.58 13.79
CA THR A 300 5.50 7.11 13.34
C THR A 300 4.90 6.18 12.28
N PRO A 301 3.64 5.70 12.43
CA PRO A 301 2.99 4.84 11.46
C PRO A 301 2.36 5.59 10.27
N LEU A 302 2.81 6.82 10.02
CA LEU A 302 2.46 7.71 8.92
C LEU A 302 3.72 8.30 8.31
N LYS A 303 3.69 8.59 7.01
CA LYS A 303 4.87 9.11 6.31
C LYS A 303 5.22 10.55 6.69
N PHE A 304 4.19 11.41 6.76
CA PHE A 304 4.31 12.81 7.17
C PHE A 304 3.11 13.17 8.04
N SER A 305 3.35 13.51 9.29
CA SER A 305 2.28 13.86 10.22
C SER A 305 2.82 14.71 11.38
N ARG A 306 1.95 15.53 11.94
CA ARG A 306 2.26 16.33 13.13
C ARG A 306 1.65 15.66 14.35
N VAL A 307 2.42 15.48 15.42
CA VAL A 307 1.85 15.10 16.72
C VAL A 307 0.96 16.24 17.20
N SER A 308 -0.33 15.98 17.31
CA SER A 308 -1.33 16.92 17.81
C SER A 308 -1.65 16.73 19.29
N SER A 309 -1.43 15.51 19.82
CA SER A 309 -1.61 15.19 21.23
C SER A 309 -0.75 14.00 21.65
N GLY A 310 -0.04 14.12 22.74
CA GLY A 310 0.78 13.05 23.31
C GLY A 310 -0.01 12.10 24.22
N PHE A 311 0.67 11.04 24.69
CA PHE A 311 0.17 10.10 25.69
C PHE A 311 0.04 10.80 27.05
N ASP A 312 -1.14 10.66 27.69
CA ASP A 312 -1.39 11.22 29.03
C ASP A 312 -2.43 10.37 29.76
N ARG A 313 -2.10 9.89 30.95
CA ARG A 313 -3.01 9.06 31.77
C ARG A 313 -4.10 9.86 32.49
N ALA A 314 -3.95 11.20 32.57
CA ALA A 314 -4.82 12.05 33.37
C ALA A 314 -5.10 13.41 32.72
N ARG A 315 -5.57 13.39 31.45
CA ARG A 315 -5.85 14.60 30.67
C ARG A 315 -7.32 15.06 30.78
N MET A 316 -7.56 16.36 30.84
CA MET A 316 -8.90 16.92 30.64
C MET A 316 -9.35 16.67 29.20
N HIS A 317 -10.45 15.93 29.01
CA HIS A 317 -10.97 15.65 27.67
C HIS A 317 -11.57 16.92 27.04
N PRO A 318 -11.12 17.36 25.84
CA PRO A 318 -11.49 18.66 25.28
C PRO A 318 -12.98 18.81 24.96
N VAL A 319 -13.68 17.71 24.72
CA VAL A 319 -15.12 17.71 24.39
C VAL A 319 -15.99 17.38 25.63
N LEU A 320 -15.58 16.42 26.44
CA LEU A 320 -16.39 15.94 27.57
C LEU A 320 -16.13 16.71 28.86
N HIS A 321 -15.10 17.56 28.91
CA HIS A 321 -14.65 18.31 30.08
C HIS A 321 -14.51 17.48 31.37
N THR A 322 -14.14 16.20 31.19
CA THR A 322 -13.91 15.25 32.27
C THR A 322 -12.47 14.72 32.19
N MET A 323 -11.90 14.35 33.34
CA MET A 323 -10.59 13.69 33.36
C MET A 323 -10.67 12.35 32.65
N ARG A 324 -9.98 12.22 31.52
CA ARG A 324 -9.93 11.00 30.73
C ARG A 324 -8.52 10.75 30.23
N ALA A 325 -8.06 9.53 30.40
CA ALA A 325 -6.76 9.12 29.87
C ALA A 325 -6.74 9.19 28.33
N HIS A 326 -5.67 9.75 27.80
CA HIS A 326 -5.30 9.66 26.39
C HIS A 326 -4.21 8.61 26.23
N LEU A 327 -4.63 7.39 25.89
CA LEU A 327 -3.78 6.19 25.91
C LEU A 327 -3.11 5.91 24.55
N GLY A 328 -2.64 6.98 23.89
CA GLY A 328 -1.93 6.92 22.61
C GLY A 328 -1.36 8.25 22.21
N ILE A 329 -0.92 8.34 20.98
CA ILE A 329 -0.45 9.57 20.33
C ILE A 329 -1.41 9.87 19.18
N ASP A 330 -1.85 11.13 19.11
CA ASP A 330 -2.65 11.61 17.98
C ASP A 330 -1.73 12.26 16.95
N TYR A 331 -1.78 11.73 15.74
CA TYR A 331 -1.07 12.26 14.58
C TYR A 331 -2.07 12.95 13.64
N ALA A 332 -2.03 14.28 13.59
CA ALA A 332 -2.84 15.05 12.66
C ALA A 332 -2.36 14.84 11.23
N ALA A 333 -3.26 14.39 10.36
CA ALA A 333 -3.00 14.18 8.94
C ALA A 333 -4.31 14.28 8.15
N PRO A 334 -4.28 14.64 6.84
CA PRO A 334 -5.47 14.68 5.99
C PRO A 334 -6.20 13.33 5.93
N VAL A 335 -7.54 13.37 5.80
CA VAL A 335 -8.35 12.17 5.54
C VAL A 335 -7.83 11.45 4.30
N GLY A 336 -7.67 10.13 4.39
CA GLY A 336 -7.18 9.31 3.29
C GLY A 336 -5.66 9.14 3.26
N THR A 337 -4.90 9.77 4.17
CA THR A 337 -3.46 9.49 4.34
C THR A 337 -3.26 8.02 4.69
N PRO A 338 -2.37 7.28 3.99
CA PRO A 338 -2.10 5.88 4.28
C PRO A 338 -1.54 5.68 5.69
N VAL A 339 -2.09 4.70 6.41
CA VAL A 339 -1.63 4.27 7.74
C VAL A 339 -0.90 2.93 7.59
N TRP A 340 0.31 2.86 8.12
CA TRP A 340 1.16 1.67 8.06
C TRP A 340 1.08 0.83 9.33
N ALA A 341 1.23 -0.49 9.18
CA ALA A 341 1.56 -1.35 10.28
C ALA A 341 2.92 -0.93 10.86
N ALA A 342 2.97 -0.58 12.13
CA ALA A 342 4.19 -0.10 12.79
C ALA A 342 5.27 -1.18 12.91
N ALA A 343 4.87 -2.45 12.91
CA ALA A 343 5.73 -3.62 12.88
C ALA A 343 5.03 -4.78 12.17
N SER A 344 5.79 -5.82 11.83
CA SER A 344 5.21 -7.09 11.35
C SER A 344 4.42 -7.76 12.48
N GLY A 345 3.28 -8.36 12.14
CA GLY A 345 2.41 -8.99 13.14
C GLY A 345 1.11 -9.51 12.56
N THR A 346 0.23 -9.98 13.42
CA THR A 346 -1.07 -10.56 13.03
C THR A 346 -2.20 -9.60 13.40
N ILE A 347 -3.10 -9.33 12.46
CA ILE A 347 -4.32 -8.54 12.72
C ILE A 347 -5.22 -9.33 13.66
N ILE A 348 -5.47 -8.81 14.87
CA ILE A 348 -6.33 -9.47 15.87
C ILE A 348 -7.69 -8.81 16.00
N GLN A 349 -7.87 -7.59 15.49
CA GLN A 349 -9.16 -6.91 15.38
C GLN A 349 -9.16 -5.96 14.19
N ARG A 350 -10.29 -5.87 13.50
CA ARG A 350 -10.49 -4.97 12.35
C ARG A 350 -11.98 -4.72 12.17
N GLY A 351 -12.44 -3.51 12.45
CA GLY A 351 -13.85 -3.16 12.35
C GLY A 351 -14.21 -1.92 13.17
N PRO A 352 -15.49 -1.54 13.18
CA PRO A 352 -16.01 -0.49 14.06
C PRO A 352 -15.87 -0.88 15.54
N ALA A 353 -15.39 0.06 16.37
CA ALA A 353 -15.09 -0.16 17.79
C ALA A 353 -15.56 1.02 18.66
N GLY A 354 -16.84 1.40 18.55
CA GLY A 354 -17.45 2.46 19.35
C GLY A 354 -16.70 3.79 19.27
N GLY A 355 -16.22 4.31 20.39
CA GLY A 355 -15.49 5.57 20.47
C GLY A 355 -14.17 5.58 19.70
N ALA A 356 -13.54 4.44 19.45
CA ALA A 356 -12.35 4.31 18.64
C ALA A 356 -12.63 4.45 17.13
N GLY A 357 -13.92 4.46 16.73
CA GLY A 357 -14.29 4.50 15.33
C GLY A 357 -13.88 3.21 14.60
N ASN A 358 -13.41 3.33 13.38
CA ASN A 358 -12.82 2.19 12.69
C ASN A 358 -11.42 1.91 13.24
N LEU A 359 -11.23 0.69 13.75
CA LEU A 359 -10.04 0.23 14.45
C LEU A 359 -9.38 -0.93 13.70
N VAL A 360 -8.06 -0.89 13.59
CA VAL A 360 -7.20 -2.05 13.37
C VAL A 360 -6.35 -2.26 14.60
N LEU A 361 -6.25 -3.50 15.08
CA LEU A 361 -5.39 -3.91 16.19
C LEU A 361 -4.48 -5.04 15.69
N ILE A 362 -3.18 -4.86 15.84
CA ILE A 362 -2.17 -5.82 15.39
C ILE A 362 -1.40 -6.31 16.61
N LYS A 363 -1.26 -7.64 16.72
CA LYS A 363 -0.42 -8.31 17.70
C LYS A 363 0.95 -8.57 17.09
N HIS A 364 1.99 -8.14 17.80
CA HIS A 364 3.40 -8.33 17.44
C HIS A 364 4.07 -9.30 18.40
N ASP A 365 5.32 -9.63 18.11
CA ASP A 365 6.16 -10.38 19.02
C ASP A 365 6.46 -9.58 20.30
N GLY A 366 6.91 -10.28 21.36
CA GLY A 366 7.29 -9.66 22.62
C GLY A 366 6.13 -9.08 23.46
N GLY A 367 4.89 -9.53 23.25
CA GLY A 367 3.72 -9.09 24.01
C GLY A 367 3.25 -7.67 23.69
N ILE A 368 3.62 -7.17 22.51
CA ILE A 368 3.25 -5.83 22.04
C ILE A 368 2.05 -5.93 21.09
N ASP A 369 1.06 -5.06 21.31
CA ASP A 369 -0.02 -4.82 20.35
C ASP A 369 -0.02 -3.33 19.94
N THR A 370 -0.37 -3.05 18.69
CA THR A 370 -0.58 -1.68 18.19
C THR A 370 -2.02 -1.47 17.74
N ALA A 371 -2.60 -0.35 18.15
CA ALA A 371 -3.98 0.05 17.84
C ALA A 371 -3.97 1.29 16.95
N TYR A 372 -4.73 1.23 15.85
CA TYR A 372 -4.87 2.29 14.85
C TYR A 372 -6.36 2.66 14.76
N MET A 373 -6.72 3.84 15.29
CA MET A 373 -8.10 4.24 15.48
C MET A 373 -8.49 5.41 14.58
N HIS A 374 -9.79 5.70 14.53
CA HIS A 374 -10.42 6.79 13.78
C HIS A 374 -10.25 6.67 12.26
N LEU A 375 -9.96 5.48 11.73
CA LEU A 375 -9.73 5.26 10.30
C LEU A 375 -10.96 5.60 9.46
N SER A 376 -10.76 6.22 8.28
CA SER A 376 -11.82 6.47 7.30
C SER A 376 -12.26 5.19 6.59
N LYS A 377 -11.28 4.35 6.26
CA LYS A 377 -11.48 3.04 5.63
C LYS A 377 -10.31 2.12 5.91
N PHE A 378 -10.54 0.84 5.77
CA PHE A 378 -9.53 -0.20 5.87
C PHE A 378 -8.85 -0.43 4.50
N ALA A 379 -7.61 -0.90 4.51
CA ALA A 379 -6.96 -1.39 3.28
C ALA A 379 -7.68 -2.65 2.78
N SER A 380 -7.73 -2.84 1.46
CA SER A 380 -8.35 -4.03 0.85
C SER A 380 -7.48 -5.28 1.01
N GLY A 381 -8.10 -6.45 1.01
CA GLY A 381 -7.40 -7.73 0.99
C GLY A 381 -6.76 -8.13 2.32
N GLN A 382 -7.19 -7.55 3.44
CA GLN A 382 -6.69 -7.89 4.78
C GLN A 382 -7.85 -8.26 5.71
N GLU A 383 -7.65 -9.31 6.50
CA GLU A 383 -8.65 -9.85 7.42
C GLU A 383 -8.05 -10.15 8.79
N VAL A 384 -8.91 -10.34 9.80
CA VAL A 384 -8.50 -10.79 11.13
C VAL A 384 -7.88 -12.19 11.02
N GLY A 385 -6.77 -12.38 11.70
CA GLY A 385 -5.94 -13.59 11.64
C GLY A 385 -4.83 -13.54 10.58
N GLN A 386 -4.85 -12.56 9.68
CA GLN A 386 -3.82 -12.41 8.65
C GLN A 386 -2.55 -11.76 9.19
N HIS A 387 -1.40 -12.28 8.78
CA HIS A 387 -0.09 -11.64 9.00
C HIS A 387 0.10 -10.46 8.05
N VAL A 388 0.67 -9.38 8.54
CA VAL A 388 1.08 -8.20 7.78
C VAL A 388 2.51 -7.84 8.12
N ASP A 389 3.28 -7.44 7.12
CA ASP A 389 4.64 -6.96 7.32
C ASP A 389 4.63 -5.49 7.80
N ALA A 390 5.71 -5.08 8.48
CA ALA A 390 5.95 -3.67 8.79
C ALA A 390 5.83 -2.80 7.53
N LYS A 391 5.31 -1.57 7.67
CA LYS A 391 5.03 -0.63 6.57
C LYS A 391 3.93 -1.06 5.58
N THR A 392 3.29 -2.20 5.77
CA THR A 392 2.08 -2.53 5.01
C THR A 392 0.98 -1.51 5.31
N VAL A 393 0.33 -0.97 4.28
CA VAL A 393 -0.84 -0.09 4.46
C VAL A 393 -1.99 -0.91 5.01
N ILE A 394 -2.50 -0.56 6.19
CA ILE A 394 -3.58 -1.28 6.89
C ILE A 394 -4.90 -0.51 6.89
N GLY A 395 -4.86 0.76 6.58
CA GLY A 395 -6.02 1.64 6.53
C GLY A 395 -5.64 3.06 6.16
N TYR A 396 -6.56 3.97 6.35
CA TYR A 396 -6.38 5.37 5.96
C TYR A 396 -6.91 6.29 7.05
N VAL A 397 -6.22 7.39 7.32
CA VAL A 397 -6.62 8.39 8.31
C VAL A 397 -8.05 8.86 8.07
N GLY A 398 -8.79 9.06 9.14
CA GLY A 398 -10.16 9.53 9.13
C GLY A 398 -10.50 10.39 10.35
N ALA A 399 -11.79 10.43 10.67
CA ALA A 399 -12.33 11.09 11.84
C ALA A 399 -13.56 10.31 12.37
N THR A 400 -13.52 8.97 12.32
CA THR A 400 -14.62 8.13 12.77
C THR A 400 -14.60 7.96 14.29
N GLY A 401 -15.76 7.70 14.90
CA GLY A 401 -15.88 7.56 16.35
C GLY A 401 -15.79 8.89 17.10
N LEU A 402 -15.15 8.92 18.27
CA LEU A 402 -14.99 10.13 19.11
C LEU A 402 -13.75 10.94 18.69
N ALA A 403 -13.76 11.48 17.48
CA ALA A 403 -12.70 12.31 16.94
C ALA A 403 -13.18 13.75 16.75
N THR A 404 -12.37 14.75 17.10
CA THR A 404 -12.65 16.17 16.91
C THR A 404 -12.25 16.71 15.53
N GLY A 405 -11.48 15.94 14.78
CA GLY A 405 -10.98 16.27 13.44
C GLY A 405 -10.14 15.13 12.85
N PRO A 406 -9.69 15.26 11.62
CA PRO A 406 -8.89 14.22 10.96
C PRO A 406 -7.56 13.96 11.68
N HIS A 407 -7.39 12.75 12.20
CA HIS A 407 -6.14 12.29 12.82
C HIS A 407 -6.09 10.76 12.89
N LEU A 408 -4.91 10.21 13.10
CA LEU A 408 -4.69 8.85 13.56
C LEU A 408 -4.46 8.87 15.06
N HIS A 409 -5.27 8.17 15.85
CA HIS A 409 -4.91 7.82 17.21
C HIS A 409 -4.14 6.50 17.20
N PHE A 410 -2.88 6.55 17.61
CA PHE A 410 -1.96 5.40 17.66
C PHE A 410 -1.68 5.00 19.10
N GLY A 411 -2.17 3.86 19.50
CA GLY A 411 -1.96 3.29 20.83
C GLY A 411 -1.02 2.08 20.78
N VAL A 412 -0.19 1.93 21.81
CA VAL A 412 0.67 0.76 22.01
C VAL A 412 0.32 0.10 23.33
N ARG A 413 0.15 -1.21 23.32
CA ARG A 413 -0.04 -2.00 24.53
C ARG A 413 1.13 -2.97 24.68
N LYS A 414 1.59 -3.13 25.91
CA LYS A 414 2.52 -4.19 26.32
C LYS A 414 1.84 -5.05 27.36
N ASP A 415 1.75 -6.33 27.12
CA ASP A 415 1.07 -7.30 27.98
C ASP A 415 -0.35 -6.84 28.36
N GLY A 416 -1.10 -6.30 27.38
CA GLY A 416 -2.46 -5.81 27.51
C GLY A 416 -2.62 -4.38 28.08
N ASN A 417 -1.57 -3.77 28.62
CA ASN A 417 -1.61 -2.43 29.22
C ASN A 417 -1.12 -1.36 28.25
N TYR A 418 -1.86 -0.27 28.09
CA TYR A 418 -1.42 0.86 27.28
C TYR A 418 -0.20 1.52 27.91
N ILE A 419 0.80 1.75 27.08
CA ILE A 419 2.05 2.40 27.44
C ILE A 419 2.32 3.59 26.50
N ASP A 420 3.14 4.51 26.97
CA ASP A 420 3.59 5.64 26.14
C ASP A 420 4.48 5.12 25.00
N PRO A 421 4.06 5.27 23.74
CA PRO A 421 4.83 4.78 22.60
C PRO A 421 6.24 5.39 22.50
N THR A 422 6.43 6.61 23.02
CA THR A 422 7.73 7.31 22.97
C THR A 422 8.75 6.72 23.96
N LYS A 423 8.30 5.96 24.94
CA LYS A 423 9.13 5.35 25.99
C LYS A 423 9.46 3.88 25.75
N LEU A 424 9.03 3.32 24.62
CA LEU A 424 9.39 1.96 24.24
C LEU A 424 10.90 1.88 23.95
N PRO A 425 11.62 0.97 24.61
CA PRO A 425 13.00 0.74 24.23
C PRO A 425 13.03 0.21 22.78
N PRO A 426 13.94 0.70 21.93
CA PRO A 426 14.07 0.19 20.57
C PRO A 426 14.56 -1.26 20.63
N MET A 427 13.69 -2.20 20.31
CA MET A 427 14.10 -3.58 20.06
C MET A 427 14.58 -3.65 18.61
N ARG A 428 15.88 -3.83 18.39
CA ARG A 428 16.48 -3.91 17.06
C ARG A 428 16.20 -5.27 16.40
N GLY A 429 16.21 -5.30 15.08
CA GLY A 429 16.21 -6.53 14.30
C GLY A 429 17.48 -7.33 14.53
N LYS A 430 17.65 -8.44 13.81
CA LYS A 430 18.84 -9.28 13.93
C LYS A 430 20.07 -8.50 13.43
N PRO A 431 21.17 -8.51 14.19
CA PRO A 431 22.43 -7.91 13.72
C PRO A 431 23.03 -8.72 12.56
N ILE A 432 24.08 -8.16 11.94
CA ILE A 432 24.86 -8.84 10.92
C ILE A 432 25.42 -10.15 11.51
N GLY A 433 25.25 -11.24 10.77
CA GLY A 433 25.80 -12.54 11.16
C GLY A 433 27.32 -12.55 11.14
N ALA A 434 27.93 -13.35 12.03
CA ALA A 434 29.40 -13.44 12.13
C ALA A 434 30.09 -13.74 10.80
N LYS A 435 29.45 -14.53 9.92
CA LYS A 435 29.98 -14.90 8.58
C LYS A 435 30.11 -13.71 7.64
N ASP A 436 29.20 -12.72 7.78
CA ASP A 436 29.06 -11.57 6.88
C ASP A 436 29.75 -10.31 7.43
N SER A 437 30.26 -10.37 8.67
CA SER A 437 30.81 -9.21 9.40
C SER A 437 31.99 -8.56 8.67
N GLU A 438 32.89 -9.35 8.08
CA GLU A 438 34.05 -8.82 7.35
C GLU A 438 33.65 -8.17 6.02
N ALA A 439 32.77 -8.83 5.27
CA ALA A 439 32.21 -8.28 4.03
C ALA A 439 31.46 -6.97 4.29
N PHE A 440 30.66 -6.93 5.36
CA PHE A 440 29.96 -5.73 5.79
C PHE A 440 30.90 -4.58 6.13
N ARG A 441 31.91 -4.81 6.97
CA ARG A 441 32.91 -3.78 7.32
C ARG A 441 33.64 -3.24 6.09
N THR A 442 33.96 -4.10 5.13
CA THR A 442 34.58 -3.68 3.87
C THR A 442 33.67 -2.75 3.10
N GLU A 443 32.37 -3.06 3.03
CA GLU A 443 31.39 -2.21 2.34
C GLU A 443 31.18 -0.88 3.06
N VAL A 444 31.03 -0.89 4.39
CA VAL A 444 30.99 0.33 5.21
C VAL A 444 32.19 1.23 4.91
N GLY A 445 33.41 0.68 4.89
CA GLY A 445 34.61 1.48 4.60
C GLY A 445 34.63 2.12 3.21
N LYS A 446 34.03 1.49 2.20
CA LYS A 446 33.86 2.09 0.86
C LYS A 446 32.84 3.22 0.88
N LEU A 447 31.71 3.00 1.55
CA LEU A 447 30.63 3.97 1.62
C LEU A 447 31.00 5.19 2.47
N ASP A 448 31.77 5.01 3.54
CA ASP A 448 32.31 6.12 4.34
C ASP A 448 33.28 7.00 3.53
N LYS A 449 34.11 6.41 2.67
CA LYS A 449 34.92 7.19 1.74
C LYS A 449 34.07 8.03 0.80
N ALA A 450 32.97 7.46 0.32
CA ALA A 450 32.00 8.19 -0.53
C ALA A 450 31.35 9.35 0.26
N PHE A 451 30.99 9.17 1.53
CA PHE A 451 30.49 10.25 2.38
C PHE A 451 31.52 11.36 2.60
N GLY A 452 32.79 11.02 2.81
CA GLY A 452 33.88 11.99 2.97
C GLY A 452 34.06 12.93 1.77
N GLY A 453 33.69 12.47 0.58
CA GLY A 453 33.72 13.28 -0.65
C GLY A 453 32.52 14.20 -0.86
N ILE A 454 31.49 14.13 0.00
CA ILE A 454 30.27 14.95 -0.15
C ILE A 454 30.48 16.32 0.53
N ALA A 455 30.55 17.38 -0.28
CA ALA A 455 30.53 18.74 0.22
C ALA A 455 29.11 19.14 0.68
N ILE A 456 28.98 19.58 1.93
CA ILE A 456 27.73 20.15 2.44
C ILE A 456 27.77 21.67 2.21
N PRO A 457 26.76 22.26 1.55
CA PRO A 457 26.69 23.72 1.39
C PRO A 457 26.69 24.41 2.74
N GLN A 458 27.51 25.48 2.85
CA GLN A 458 27.50 26.33 4.06
C GLN A 458 26.19 27.13 4.15
N ALA A 459 25.84 27.57 5.36
CA ALA A 459 24.72 28.47 5.54
C ALA A 459 24.87 29.69 4.63
N LYS A 460 23.80 30.10 4.00
CA LYS A 460 23.77 31.42 3.36
C LYS A 460 23.92 32.47 4.48
N PRO A 461 24.79 33.46 4.28
CA PRO A 461 24.98 34.51 5.25
C PRO A 461 23.71 35.32 5.51
#